data_821f0229bd1e1fee1c3ea7b41c2d178f
#
_entry.id   821f0229bd1e1fee1c3ea7b41c2d178f
#
_cell.length_a   1.000
_cell.length_b   1.000
_cell.length_c   1.000
_cell.angle_alpha   90.00
_cell.angle_beta   90.00
_cell.angle_gamma   90.00
#
_symmetry.space_group_name_H-M   'P 1'
#
loop_
_entity.id
_entity.type
_entity.pdbx_description
1 polymer ?
#
loop_
_entity_poly.entity_id
_entity_poly.type
_entity_poly.pdbx_seq_one_letter_code
_entity_poly.pdbx_strand_id
1 'polypeptide(L)'
;MKFIKSSHSDKVLGNKLGFSAEYKVNKDVTLCAATDGVGSKAILAAELKEYKGLGQDLVAMCSNDLLCNKAKPLFFLDYFACSSVKSKQYTEILKSITSACKKINCSLIGGETAEMPSLYRGNHFDIAGFLVGIKENHKNLKISKGDLIFGIKSNGFHSNGYSFIRDIIKKNKIDIKRAIFNKQKLSKLIMKPTRLYHQLISNNDLRYIKTLSHITGGGIYSNFKRSIPKGTKFDLKITTLPREYDFIKDNINITDMELTEIFNCGIGMIFIINKKNYSKFIKRNLFNLIGEIT
;
A
#
# COMPACT_ATOMS: atom_id res chain seq x y z
N MET A 1 2.93 23.27 -0.71
CA MET A 1 4.23 22.82 -0.14
C MET A 1 5.04 23.91 0.57
N LYS A 2 5.01 25.18 0.15
CA LYS A 2 5.73 26.29 0.82
C LYS A 2 5.27 26.47 2.29
N PHE A 3 3.97 26.42 2.55
CA PHE A 3 3.40 26.53 3.90
C PHE A 3 3.80 25.37 4.83
N ILE A 4 3.87 24.13 4.31
CA ILE A 4 4.28 22.98 5.13
C ILE A 4 5.73 23.17 5.61
N LYS A 5 6.62 23.60 4.70
CA LYS A 5 8.03 23.83 5.04
C LYS A 5 8.25 24.95 6.05
N SER A 6 7.34 25.94 6.14
CA SER A 6 7.45 27.02 7.12
C SER A 6 7.26 26.57 8.58
N SER A 7 6.66 25.38 8.79
CA SER A 7 6.52 24.78 10.12
C SER A 7 7.64 23.80 10.48
N HIS A 8 8.61 23.56 9.57
CA HIS A 8 9.67 22.59 9.80
C HIS A 8 10.75 23.16 10.73
N SER A 9 11.11 22.38 11.75
CA SER A 9 12.35 22.56 12.50
C SER A 9 13.52 21.87 11.76
N ASP A 10 14.74 22.09 12.24
CA ASP A 10 15.95 21.41 11.77
C ASP A 10 15.92 19.88 11.95
N LYS A 11 15.05 19.37 12.82
CA LYS A 11 14.83 17.95 13.06
C LYS A 11 14.02 17.25 11.96
N VAL A 12 13.31 17.98 11.10
CA VAL A 12 12.55 17.41 9.98
C VAL A 12 13.50 17.07 8.85
N LEU A 13 13.74 15.77 8.64
CA LEU A 13 14.60 15.30 7.55
C LEU A 13 13.87 15.26 6.19
N GLY A 14 12.56 15.48 6.23
CA GLY A 14 11.68 15.52 5.08
C GLY A 14 11.15 14.14 4.68
N ASN A 15 10.56 14.10 3.49
CA ASN A 15 10.05 12.89 2.86
C ASN A 15 10.81 12.67 1.55
N LYS A 16 12.07 12.22 1.65
CA LYS A 16 12.98 12.08 0.50
C LYS A 16 12.49 11.10 -0.55
N LEU A 17 11.87 10.00 -0.10
CA LEU A 17 11.34 8.95 -0.98
C LEU A 17 9.85 9.13 -1.30
N GLY A 18 9.17 10.10 -0.68
CA GLY A 18 7.77 10.38 -0.91
C GLY A 18 6.79 9.34 -0.32
N PHE A 19 7.24 8.45 0.58
CA PHE A 19 6.40 7.43 1.24
C PHE A 19 6.10 7.80 2.69
N SER A 20 7.09 7.82 3.58
CA SER A 20 6.91 8.27 4.97
C SER A 20 7.78 9.49 5.29
N ALA A 21 7.31 10.30 6.24
CA ALA A 21 8.07 11.43 6.75
C ALA A 21 9.11 10.96 7.77
N GLU A 22 10.25 11.67 7.85
CA GLU A 22 11.33 11.37 8.79
C GLU A 22 11.55 12.55 9.75
N TYR A 23 11.61 12.27 11.05
CA TYR A 23 11.87 13.25 12.10
C TYR A 23 12.98 12.76 13.04
N LYS A 24 14.05 13.55 13.14
CA LYS A 24 15.21 13.24 14.00
C LYS A 24 14.92 13.69 15.43
N VAL A 25 14.73 12.75 16.33
CA VAL A 25 14.53 13.03 17.77
C VAL A 25 15.84 13.46 18.42
N ASN A 26 16.89 12.67 18.20
CA ASN A 26 18.26 12.92 18.67
C ASN A 26 19.28 12.26 17.72
N LYS A 27 20.56 12.21 18.11
CA LYS A 27 21.64 11.64 17.27
C LYS A 27 21.42 10.17 16.87
N ASP A 28 20.74 9.39 17.72
CA ASP A 28 20.60 7.94 17.57
C ASP A 28 19.20 7.54 17.08
N VAL A 29 18.18 8.40 17.26
CA VAL A 29 16.78 8.08 17.01
C VAL A 29 16.18 8.97 15.93
N THR A 30 15.73 8.34 14.86
CA THR A 30 14.90 8.96 13.82
C THR A 30 13.57 8.22 13.74
N LEU A 31 12.47 8.93 13.89
CA LEU A 31 11.13 8.41 13.69
C LEU A 31 10.74 8.52 12.22
N CYS A 32 9.96 7.55 11.77
CA CYS A 32 9.24 7.59 10.51
C CYS A 32 7.75 7.59 10.81
N ALA A 33 6.98 8.40 10.08
CA ALA A 33 5.53 8.47 10.23
C ALA A 33 4.84 8.47 8.87
N ALA A 34 3.75 7.73 8.78
CA ALA A 34 2.86 7.71 7.60
C ALA A 34 1.42 7.78 8.06
N THR A 35 0.59 8.43 7.26
CA THR A 35 -0.87 8.44 7.41
C THR A 35 -1.49 8.11 6.07
N ASP A 36 -2.54 7.29 6.09
CA ASP A 36 -3.26 6.89 4.89
C ASP A 36 -4.68 6.46 5.23
N GLY A 37 -5.52 6.29 4.21
CA GLY A 37 -6.87 5.75 4.29
C GLY A 37 -7.08 4.58 3.34
N VAL A 38 -8.27 3.98 3.38
CA VAL A 38 -8.65 2.92 2.41
C VAL A 38 -9.38 3.48 1.19
N GLY A 39 -9.68 4.76 1.19
CA GLY A 39 -10.33 5.47 0.10
C GLY A 39 -11.68 4.87 -0.30
N SER A 40 -12.00 4.95 -1.59
CA SER A 40 -13.31 4.51 -2.12
C SER A 40 -13.57 2.99 -2.02
N LYS A 41 -12.59 2.18 -1.59
CA LYS A 41 -12.82 0.77 -1.20
C LYS A 41 -13.80 0.66 -0.03
N ALA A 42 -13.79 1.63 0.90
CA ALA A 42 -14.75 1.71 2.01
C ALA A 42 -16.21 1.75 1.54
N ILE A 43 -16.49 2.41 0.40
CA ILE A 43 -17.84 2.51 -0.14
C ILE A 43 -18.32 1.13 -0.61
N LEU A 44 -17.50 0.39 -1.36
CA LEU A 44 -17.83 -0.99 -1.77
C LEU A 44 -17.99 -1.91 -0.56
N ALA A 45 -17.15 -1.77 0.45
CA ALA A 45 -17.28 -2.53 1.70
C ALA A 45 -18.62 -2.25 2.41
N ALA A 46 -19.07 -1.01 2.44
CA ALA A 46 -20.36 -0.63 3.00
C ALA A 46 -21.54 -1.22 2.22
N GLU A 47 -21.49 -1.19 0.88
CA GLU A 47 -22.50 -1.77 -0.01
C GLU A 47 -22.61 -3.31 0.14
N LEU A 48 -21.45 -3.97 0.24
CA LEU A 48 -21.32 -5.42 0.39
C LEU A 48 -21.52 -5.90 1.83
N LYS A 49 -21.40 -5.00 2.82
CA LYS A 49 -21.30 -5.32 4.27
C LYS A 49 -20.12 -6.26 4.57
N GLU A 50 -19.00 -6.09 3.85
CA GLU A 50 -17.78 -6.89 3.97
C GLU A 50 -16.64 -6.01 4.54
N TYR A 51 -16.39 -6.08 5.85
CA TYR A 51 -15.47 -5.18 6.57
C TYR A 51 -14.16 -5.85 7.00
N LYS A 52 -14.11 -7.18 7.01
CA LYS A 52 -13.02 -7.99 7.62
C LYS A 52 -11.61 -7.70 7.05
N GLY A 53 -11.51 -7.26 5.79
CA GLY A 53 -10.24 -6.95 5.15
C GLY A 53 -9.75 -5.52 5.33
N LEU A 54 -10.66 -4.58 5.64
CA LEU A 54 -10.37 -3.15 5.58
C LEU A 54 -9.35 -2.67 6.61
N GLY A 55 -9.37 -3.23 7.82
CA GLY A 55 -8.37 -2.88 8.82
C GLY A 55 -6.97 -3.31 8.41
N GLN A 56 -6.83 -4.47 7.71
CA GLN A 56 -5.55 -4.85 7.12
C GLN A 56 -5.15 -3.93 5.97
N ASP A 57 -6.10 -3.49 5.13
CA ASP A 57 -5.83 -2.49 4.11
C ASP A 57 -5.23 -1.23 4.75
N LEU A 58 -5.88 -0.69 5.77
CA LEU A 58 -5.46 0.53 6.45
C LEU A 58 -4.04 0.43 7.03
N VAL A 59 -3.79 -0.63 7.82
CA VAL A 59 -2.47 -0.87 8.42
C VAL A 59 -1.41 -1.10 7.35
N ALA A 60 -1.75 -1.83 6.27
CA ALA A 60 -0.81 -2.12 5.20
C ALA A 60 -0.43 -0.86 4.42
N MET A 61 -1.37 0.05 4.13
CA MET A 61 -1.07 1.30 3.44
C MET A 61 -0.03 2.10 4.20
N CYS A 62 -0.22 2.30 5.51
CA CYS A 62 0.74 3.03 6.35
C CYS A 62 2.06 2.26 6.53
N SER A 63 2.00 0.95 6.83
CA SER A 63 3.20 0.18 7.19
C SER A 63 4.10 -0.10 5.98
N ASN A 64 3.54 -0.33 4.80
CA ASN A 64 4.33 -0.53 3.59
C ASN A 64 5.09 0.75 3.20
N ASP A 65 4.51 1.92 3.46
CA ASP A 65 5.18 3.20 3.26
C ASP A 65 6.35 3.38 4.25
N LEU A 66 6.17 2.96 5.51
CA LEU A 66 7.28 2.93 6.48
C LEU A 66 8.39 1.99 6.05
N LEU A 67 8.05 0.82 5.50
CA LEU A 67 9.02 -0.16 5.00
C LEU A 67 9.91 0.43 3.90
N CYS A 68 9.38 1.32 3.06
CA CYS A 68 10.17 2.02 2.04
C CYS A 68 11.32 2.85 2.65
N ASN A 69 11.12 3.37 3.85
CA ASN A 69 12.15 4.08 4.61
C ASN A 69 12.98 3.15 5.53
N LYS A 70 12.79 1.82 5.41
CA LYS A 70 13.44 0.80 6.26
C LYS A 70 13.17 1.02 7.73
N ALA A 71 11.95 1.43 8.08
CA ALA A 71 11.54 1.68 9.45
C ALA A 71 10.77 0.50 10.02
N LYS A 72 11.04 0.18 11.29
CA LYS A 72 10.31 -0.81 12.07
C LYS A 72 9.07 -0.15 12.66
N PRO A 73 7.85 -0.69 12.46
CA PRO A 73 6.65 -0.20 13.09
C PRO A 73 6.75 -0.24 14.63
N LEU A 74 6.21 0.77 15.30
CA LEU A 74 6.11 0.84 16.76
C LEU A 74 4.65 0.81 17.20
N PHE A 75 3.88 1.84 16.80
CA PHE A 75 2.49 1.94 17.18
C PHE A 75 1.63 2.56 16.09
N PHE A 76 0.34 2.25 16.16
CA PHE A 76 -0.70 2.66 15.24
C PHE A 76 -1.83 3.36 15.98
N LEU A 77 -2.43 4.35 15.35
CA LEU A 77 -3.64 5.03 15.76
C LEU A 77 -4.62 5.00 14.60
N ASP A 78 -5.92 4.81 14.86
CA ASP A 78 -6.96 4.87 13.84
C ASP A 78 -7.92 6.02 14.08
N TYR A 79 -8.53 6.48 12.99
CA TYR A 79 -9.66 7.40 13.00
C TYR A 79 -10.80 6.75 12.22
N PHE A 80 -11.93 6.53 12.88
CA PHE A 80 -13.13 5.99 12.28
C PHE A 80 -14.22 7.04 12.31
N ALA A 81 -14.75 7.45 11.15
CA ALA A 81 -15.80 8.44 11.02
C ALA A 81 -17.01 7.84 10.27
N CYS A 82 -18.22 8.03 10.79
CA CYS A 82 -19.44 7.46 10.23
C CYS A 82 -20.67 8.29 10.53
N SER A 83 -21.81 7.92 9.95
CA SER A 83 -23.12 8.53 10.28
C SER A 83 -23.55 8.18 11.70
N SER A 84 -23.49 6.87 12.05
CA SER A 84 -23.69 6.36 13.41
C SER A 84 -22.92 5.06 13.57
N VAL A 85 -22.38 4.82 14.76
CA VAL A 85 -21.57 3.62 15.04
C VAL A 85 -22.46 2.38 15.02
N LYS A 86 -22.21 1.51 14.06
CA LYS A 86 -22.83 0.19 14.00
C LYS A 86 -21.87 -0.83 14.60
N SER A 87 -22.22 -1.37 15.74
CA SER A 87 -21.37 -2.24 16.55
C SER A 87 -20.68 -3.36 15.74
N LYS A 88 -21.41 -4.01 14.83
CA LYS A 88 -20.84 -5.06 13.97
C LYS A 88 -19.78 -4.52 13.00
N GLN A 89 -20.08 -3.42 12.29
CA GLN A 89 -19.17 -2.80 11.32
C GLN A 89 -17.88 -2.36 12.01
N TYR A 90 -18.00 -1.56 13.06
CA TYR A 90 -16.88 -1.08 13.84
C TYR A 90 -16.03 -2.21 14.42
N THR A 91 -16.70 -3.21 15.04
CA THR A 91 -15.98 -4.35 15.64
C THR A 91 -15.20 -5.17 14.62
N GLU A 92 -15.75 -5.44 13.42
CA GLU A 92 -15.05 -6.17 12.36
C GLU A 92 -13.83 -5.40 11.85
N ILE A 93 -13.95 -4.09 11.65
CA ILE A 93 -12.85 -3.22 11.23
C ILE A 93 -11.75 -3.19 12.31
N LEU A 94 -12.12 -2.94 13.57
CA LEU A 94 -11.17 -2.85 14.68
C LEU A 94 -10.43 -4.19 14.91
N LYS A 95 -11.13 -5.32 14.84
CA LYS A 95 -10.50 -6.66 14.87
C LYS A 95 -9.51 -6.85 13.73
N SER A 96 -9.84 -6.37 12.53
CA SER A 96 -8.97 -6.44 11.37
C SER A 96 -7.71 -5.58 11.54
N ILE A 97 -7.85 -4.34 12.06
CA ILE A 97 -6.71 -3.46 12.40
C ILE A 97 -5.80 -4.14 13.43
N THR A 98 -6.39 -4.60 14.55
CA THR A 98 -5.64 -5.27 15.62
C THR A 98 -4.89 -6.50 15.13
N SER A 99 -5.54 -7.33 14.30
CA SER A 99 -4.91 -8.51 13.70
C SER A 99 -3.75 -8.14 12.78
N ALA A 100 -3.92 -7.10 11.96
CA ALA A 100 -2.86 -6.62 11.05
C ALA A 100 -1.67 -6.02 11.82
N CYS A 101 -1.94 -5.22 12.86
CA CYS A 101 -0.91 -4.68 13.74
C CYS A 101 -0.08 -5.80 14.40
N LYS A 102 -0.74 -6.83 14.94
CA LYS A 102 -0.05 -7.99 15.52
C LYS A 102 0.87 -8.69 14.51
N LYS A 103 0.45 -8.83 13.25
CA LYS A 103 1.24 -9.48 12.19
C LYS A 103 2.54 -8.75 11.86
N ILE A 104 2.65 -7.46 12.17
CA ILE A 104 3.84 -6.65 11.91
C ILE A 104 4.54 -6.17 13.19
N ASN A 105 4.19 -6.77 14.34
CA ASN A 105 4.71 -6.40 15.66
C ASN A 105 4.53 -4.90 15.97
N CYS A 106 3.34 -4.37 15.68
CA CYS A 106 2.93 -2.99 15.90
C CYS A 106 1.82 -2.96 16.96
N SER A 107 1.85 -1.99 17.86
CA SER A 107 0.81 -1.83 18.90
C SER A 107 -0.26 -0.87 18.43
N LEU A 108 -1.53 -1.29 18.41
CA LEU A 108 -2.65 -0.36 18.33
C LEU A 108 -2.81 0.27 19.73
N ILE A 109 -2.48 1.56 19.88
CA ILE A 109 -2.43 2.23 21.20
C ILE A 109 -3.59 3.16 21.47
N GLY A 110 -4.43 3.43 20.47
CA GLY A 110 -5.58 4.32 20.57
C GLY A 110 -6.14 4.66 19.21
N GLY A 111 -7.03 5.61 19.20
CA GLY A 111 -7.69 6.11 18.02
C GLY A 111 -8.83 7.03 18.39
N GLU A 112 -9.64 7.42 17.40
CA GLU A 112 -10.82 8.27 17.59
C GLU A 112 -11.99 7.71 16.77
N THR A 113 -13.19 7.82 17.33
CA THR A 113 -14.43 7.44 16.66
C THR A 113 -15.40 8.62 16.65
N ALA A 114 -15.74 9.12 15.45
CA ALA A 114 -16.58 10.28 15.28
C ALA A 114 -17.92 9.93 14.61
N GLU A 115 -19.03 10.29 15.24
CA GLU A 115 -20.35 10.25 14.63
C GLU A 115 -20.69 11.60 14.01
N MET A 116 -20.85 11.61 12.68
CA MET A 116 -21.12 12.82 11.90
C MET A 116 -22.28 12.56 10.92
N PRO A 117 -23.54 12.49 11.40
CA PRO A 117 -24.70 12.13 10.57
C PRO A 117 -24.98 13.14 9.46
N SER A 118 -24.56 14.39 9.62
CA SER A 118 -24.70 15.42 8.58
C SER A 118 -23.73 15.21 7.42
N LEU A 119 -22.58 14.55 7.65
CA LEU A 119 -21.53 14.33 6.64
C LEU A 119 -21.66 12.95 6.00
N TYR A 120 -21.89 11.93 6.80
CA TYR A 120 -22.02 10.55 6.34
C TYR A 120 -23.48 10.11 6.29
N ARG A 121 -23.87 9.42 5.22
CA ARG A 121 -25.25 8.94 5.02
C ARG A 121 -25.31 7.40 5.06
N GLY A 122 -26.34 6.89 5.74
CA GLY A 122 -26.62 5.43 5.78
C GLY A 122 -25.49 4.62 6.39
N ASN A 123 -24.86 3.74 5.60
CA ASN A 123 -23.74 2.88 6.03
C ASN A 123 -22.37 3.45 5.63
N HIS A 124 -22.31 4.64 5.07
CA HIS A 124 -21.05 5.23 4.66
C HIS A 124 -20.20 5.60 5.88
N PHE A 125 -18.92 5.44 5.74
CA PHE A 125 -17.91 5.72 6.75
C PHE A 125 -16.59 6.01 6.06
N ASP A 126 -15.66 6.57 6.80
CA ASP A 126 -14.26 6.67 6.42
C ASP A 126 -13.37 6.13 7.53
N ILE A 127 -12.20 5.62 7.15
CA ILE A 127 -11.17 5.18 8.08
C ILE A 127 -9.81 5.70 7.63
N ALA A 128 -9.10 6.28 8.57
CA ALA A 128 -7.73 6.72 8.38
C ALA A 128 -6.83 6.11 9.46
N GLY A 129 -5.57 5.92 9.12
CA GLY A 129 -4.56 5.39 10.03
C GLY A 129 -3.37 6.31 10.11
N PHE A 130 -2.74 6.31 11.27
CA PHE A 130 -1.49 6.98 11.54
C PHE A 130 -0.53 5.99 12.18
N LEU A 131 0.61 5.76 11.55
CA LEU A 131 1.61 4.81 12.00
C LEU A 131 2.93 5.50 12.24
N VAL A 132 3.52 5.23 13.40
CA VAL A 132 4.86 5.69 13.75
C VAL A 132 5.77 4.47 13.87
N GLY A 133 6.96 4.61 13.35
CA GLY A 133 8.02 3.63 13.45
C GLY A 133 9.37 4.28 13.70
N ILE A 134 10.36 3.45 13.97
CA ILE A 134 11.76 3.86 14.15
C ILE A 134 12.57 3.44 12.93
N LYS A 135 13.33 4.37 12.38
CA LYS A 135 14.25 4.11 11.27
C LYS A 135 15.39 3.22 11.76
N GLU A 136 15.59 2.10 11.09
CA GLU A 136 16.68 1.22 11.41
C GLU A 136 17.99 1.69 10.74
N ASN A 137 19.10 1.47 11.42
CA ASN A 137 20.41 1.91 10.92
C ASN A 137 20.93 0.93 9.86
N HIS A 138 20.58 1.18 8.62
CA HIS A 138 21.07 0.45 7.45
C HIS A 138 22.04 1.32 6.64
N LYS A 139 23.10 0.71 6.11
CA LYS A 139 24.01 1.37 5.18
C LYS A 139 23.23 1.91 3.97
N ASN A 140 23.51 3.15 3.60
CA ASN A 140 22.96 3.73 2.39
C ASN A 140 23.71 3.15 1.17
N LEU A 141 23.04 2.28 0.43
CA LEU A 141 23.58 1.59 -0.74
C LEU A 141 23.26 2.39 -2.00
N LYS A 142 24.29 2.81 -2.75
CA LYS A 142 24.09 3.53 -4.02
C LYS A 142 23.51 2.60 -5.10
N ILE A 143 22.53 3.13 -5.84
CA ILE A 143 21.98 2.49 -7.04
C ILE A 143 23.00 2.67 -8.18
N SER A 144 23.24 1.61 -8.93
CA SER A 144 24.23 1.57 -9.99
C SER A 144 23.74 0.75 -11.18
N LYS A 145 24.25 1.02 -12.35
CA LYS A 145 24.01 0.20 -13.56
C LYS A 145 24.26 -1.28 -13.29
N GLY A 146 23.40 -2.15 -13.81
CA GLY A 146 23.41 -3.59 -13.58
C GLY A 146 22.80 -4.06 -12.27
N ASP A 147 22.25 -3.15 -11.46
CA ASP A 147 21.45 -3.55 -10.30
C ASP A 147 20.13 -4.16 -10.74
N LEU A 148 19.70 -5.19 -10.05
CA LEU A 148 18.49 -5.92 -10.36
C LEU A 148 17.26 -5.34 -9.66
N ILE A 149 16.15 -5.28 -10.39
CA ILE A 149 14.87 -4.81 -9.90
C ILE A 149 13.96 -6.01 -9.67
N PHE A 150 13.51 -6.17 -8.43
CA PHE A 150 12.56 -7.19 -8.02
C PHE A 150 11.20 -6.60 -7.73
N GLY A 151 10.15 -7.30 -8.17
CA GLY A 151 8.77 -7.06 -7.77
C GLY A 151 8.28 -8.12 -6.79
N ILE A 152 7.52 -7.71 -5.78
CA ILE A 152 6.81 -8.63 -4.89
C ILE A 152 5.33 -8.61 -5.25
N LYS A 153 4.76 -9.79 -5.47
CA LYS A 153 3.36 -9.95 -5.89
C LYS A 153 2.40 -9.25 -4.93
N SER A 154 1.42 -8.54 -5.50
CA SER A 154 0.30 -7.98 -4.76
C SER A 154 -0.71 -9.08 -4.37
N ASN A 155 -1.72 -8.70 -3.62
CA ASN A 155 -2.90 -9.53 -3.32
C ASN A 155 -4.13 -8.85 -3.93
N GLY A 156 -4.23 -8.83 -5.27
CA GLY A 156 -5.26 -8.09 -6.00
C GLY A 156 -4.95 -6.60 -6.12
N PHE A 157 -6.00 -5.79 -6.19
CA PHE A 157 -5.92 -4.34 -6.41
C PHE A 157 -5.37 -3.54 -5.22
N HIS A 158 -5.27 -4.18 -4.04
CA HIS A 158 -4.95 -3.54 -2.77
C HIS A 158 -6.03 -2.52 -2.35
N SER A 159 -5.64 -1.25 -2.13
CA SER A 159 -6.59 -0.17 -1.77
C SER A 159 -6.64 0.94 -2.83
N ASN A 160 -6.17 0.67 -4.06
CA ASN A 160 -6.06 1.68 -5.10
C ASN A 160 -6.91 1.36 -6.32
N GLY A 161 -7.31 2.40 -7.07
CA GLY A 161 -8.12 2.26 -8.28
C GLY A 161 -9.61 1.97 -8.04
N TYR A 162 -10.10 2.05 -6.81
CA TYR A 162 -11.49 1.69 -6.49
C TYR A 162 -12.53 2.67 -7.02
N SER A 163 -12.22 3.93 -7.21
CA SER A 163 -13.11 4.86 -7.93
C SER A 163 -13.37 4.36 -9.35
N PHE A 164 -12.30 3.94 -10.04
CA PHE A 164 -12.37 3.40 -11.40
C PHE A 164 -13.15 2.07 -11.45
N ILE A 165 -12.89 1.12 -10.52
CA ILE A 165 -13.64 -0.14 -10.40
C ILE A 165 -15.13 0.13 -10.16
N ARG A 166 -15.48 1.08 -9.28
CA ARG A 166 -16.87 1.45 -9.00
C ARG A 166 -17.55 2.08 -10.21
N ASP A 167 -16.84 2.88 -10.99
CA ASP A 167 -17.37 3.45 -12.23
C ASP A 167 -17.68 2.35 -13.26
N ILE A 168 -16.83 1.33 -13.40
CA ILE A 168 -17.09 0.15 -14.24
C ILE A 168 -18.36 -0.56 -13.76
N ILE A 169 -18.47 -0.88 -12.48
CA ILE A 169 -19.62 -1.55 -11.88
C ILE A 169 -20.91 -0.77 -12.16
N LYS A 170 -20.88 0.54 -11.95
CA LYS A 170 -22.04 1.42 -12.16
C LYS A 170 -22.43 1.52 -13.63
N LYS A 171 -21.48 1.80 -14.53
CA LYS A 171 -21.72 1.96 -15.98
C LYS A 171 -22.28 0.69 -16.61
N ASN A 172 -21.77 -0.47 -16.21
CA ASN A 172 -22.19 -1.76 -16.73
C ASN A 172 -23.35 -2.38 -15.92
N LYS A 173 -23.93 -1.65 -14.97
CA LYS A 173 -25.06 -2.10 -14.12
C LYS A 173 -24.80 -3.46 -13.44
N ILE A 174 -23.58 -3.73 -12.99
CA ILE A 174 -23.17 -5.00 -12.40
C ILE A 174 -23.71 -5.10 -10.97
N ASP A 175 -24.52 -6.14 -10.67
CA ASP A 175 -24.88 -6.47 -9.31
C ASP A 175 -23.70 -7.13 -8.58
N ILE A 176 -22.88 -6.31 -7.93
CA ILE A 176 -21.65 -6.75 -7.23
C ILE A 176 -21.92 -7.83 -6.15
N LYS A 177 -23.12 -7.92 -5.59
CA LYS A 177 -23.48 -8.90 -4.56
C LYS A 177 -23.67 -10.30 -5.16
N ARG A 178 -24.08 -10.38 -6.42
CA ARG A 178 -24.40 -11.63 -7.12
C ARG A 178 -23.39 -11.98 -8.22
N ALA A 179 -22.69 -10.99 -8.76
CA ALA A 179 -21.80 -11.18 -9.89
C ALA A 179 -20.75 -12.26 -9.63
N ILE A 180 -20.61 -13.16 -10.61
CA ILE A 180 -19.59 -14.20 -10.65
C ILE A 180 -18.59 -13.85 -11.75
N PHE A 181 -17.31 -13.95 -11.43
CA PHE A 181 -16.22 -13.77 -12.36
C PHE A 181 -15.19 -14.88 -12.16
N ASN A 182 -14.79 -15.58 -13.22
CA ASN A 182 -13.84 -16.70 -13.14
C ASN A 182 -14.21 -17.74 -12.04
N LYS A 183 -15.48 -18.16 -12.02
CA LYS A 183 -16.04 -19.16 -11.09
C LYS A 183 -16.03 -18.76 -9.61
N GLN A 184 -15.79 -17.49 -9.27
CA GLN A 184 -15.85 -16.97 -7.91
C GLN A 184 -16.69 -15.69 -7.82
N LYS A 185 -17.14 -15.33 -6.62
CA LYS A 185 -17.84 -14.06 -6.43
C LYS A 185 -16.91 -12.91 -6.78
N LEU A 186 -17.39 -11.96 -7.60
CA LEU A 186 -16.61 -10.76 -7.97
C LEU A 186 -16.21 -9.96 -6.72
N SER A 187 -17.11 -9.87 -5.71
CA SER A 187 -16.80 -9.22 -4.44
C SER A 187 -15.55 -9.79 -3.76
N LYS A 188 -15.40 -11.12 -3.73
CA LYS A 188 -14.21 -11.78 -3.15
C LYS A 188 -12.92 -11.45 -3.92
N LEU A 189 -13.04 -11.27 -5.23
CA LEU A 189 -11.89 -10.93 -6.07
C LEU A 189 -11.41 -9.52 -5.79
N ILE A 190 -12.33 -8.55 -5.80
CA ILE A 190 -11.99 -7.12 -5.67
C ILE A 190 -11.79 -6.67 -4.23
N MET A 191 -12.35 -7.37 -3.22
CA MET A 191 -12.21 -7.00 -1.81
C MET A 191 -11.02 -7.65 -1.10
N LYS A 192 -10.11 -8.31 -1.83
CA LYS A 192 -8.87 -8.86 -1.24
C LYS A 192 -8.11 -7.76 -0.49
N PRO A 193 -7.66 -8.03 0.76
CA PRO A 193 -6.93 -7.04 1.53
C PRO A 193 -5.51 -6.82 1.01
N THR A 194 -5.00 -5.62 1.22
CA THR A 194 -3.62 -5.23 0.90
C THR A 194 -2.61 -6.12 1.64
N ARG A 195 -1.54 -6.50 0.96
CA ARG A 195 -0.49 -7.34 1.52
C ARG A 195 0.39 -6.55 2.50
N LEU A 196 0.70 -7.16 3.62
CA LEU A 196 1.66 -6.65 4.61
C LEU A 196 3.07 -7.09 4.24
N TYR A 197 3.86 -6.22 3.62
CA TYR A 197 5.21 -6.57 3.11
C TYR A 197 6.25 -6.72 4.21
N HIS A 198 6.05 -6.17 5.39
CA HIS A 198 6.87 -6.45 6.58
C HIS A 198 6.95 -7.94 6.95
N GLN A 199 5.97 -8.75 6.53
CA GLN A 199 6.02 -10.21 6.74
C GLN A 199 6.92 -10.93 5.73
N LEU A 200 7.25 -10.30 4.61
CA LEU A 200 8.00 -10.89 3.50
C LEU A 200 9.44 -10.41 3.42
N ILE A 201 9.72 -9.22 3.94
CA ILE A 201 11.04 -8.60 3.94
C ILE A 201 11.52 -8.51 5.38
N SER A 202 12.50 -9.32 5.73
CA SER A 202 13.12 -9.30 7.05
C SER A 202 14.11 -8.14 7.20
N ASN A 203 14.46 -7.81 8.45
CA ASN A 203 15.51 -6.82 8.73
C ASN A 203 16.87 -7.25 8.10
N ASN A 204 17.15 -8.55 8.03
CA ASN A 204 18.36 -9.05 7.37
C ASN A 204 18.33 -8.76 5.85
N ASP A 205 17.15 -8.84 5.21
CA ASP A 205 16.99 -8.52 3.79
C ASP A 205 17.27 -7.05 3.50
N LEU A 206 16.85 -6.16 4.40
CA LEU A 206 17.03 -4.71 4.26
C LEU A 206 18.50 -4.29 4.15
N ARG A 207 19.44 -5.12 4.62
CA ARG A 207 20.89 -4.90 4.46
C ARG A 207 21.37 -5.00 3.01
N TYR A 208 20.64 -5.71 2.14
CA TYR A 208 20.97 -5.94 0.74
C TYR A 208 20.12 -5.09 -0.20
N ILE A 209 19.02 -4.56 0.28
CA ILE A 209 18.07 -3.76 -0.50
C ILE A 209 18.55 -2.31 -0.53
N LYS A 210 18.71 -1.77 -1.74
CA LYS A 210 19.14 -0.39 -1.97
C LYS A 210 18.00 0.61 -1.73
N THR A 211 16.82 0.32 -2.30
CA THR A 211 15.60 1.10 -2.11
C THR A 211 14.38 0.22 -2.25
N LEU A 212 13.25 0.69 -1.73
CA LEU A 212 11.93 0.07 -1.86
C LEU A 212 10.92 1.11 -2.37
N SER A 213 9.91 0.62 -3.07
CA SER A 213 8.79 1.42 -3.60
C SER A 213 7.49 0.70 -3.33
N HIS A 214 6.61 1.27 -2.56
CA HIS A 214 5.25 0.79 -2.40
C HIS A 214 4.41 1.24 -3.61
N ILE A 215 3.80 0.29 -4.31
CA ILE A 215 3.02 0.57 -5.51
C ILE A 215 1.57 0.82 -5.11
N THR A 216 1.19 2.08 -5.16
CA THR A 216 -0.12 2.61 -4.77
C THR A 216 -0.77 3.36 -5.93
N GLY A 217 -1.65 4.32 -5.66
CA GLY A 217 -2.26 5.17 -6.69
C GLY A 217 -1.22 5.84 -7.59
N GLY A 218 -1.53 5.96 -8.89
CA GLY A 218 -0.59 6.41 -9.91
C GLY A 218 0.30 5.30 -10.49
N GLY A 219 0.03 4.04 -10.13
CA GLY A 219 0.59 2.87 -10.79
C GLY A 219 2.06 2.61 -10.55
N ILE A 220 2.64 1.77 -11.39
CA ILE A 220 3.98 1.20 -11.18
C ILE A 220 5.09 2.24 -11.41
N TYR A 221 5.10 2.86 -12.57
CA TYR A 221 6.22 3.71 -13.00
C TYR A 221 6.37 4.97 -12.15
N SER A 222 5.26 5.63 -11.79
CA SER A 222 5.30 6.87 -11.01
C SER A 222 5.82 6.61 -9.59
N ASN A 223 5.34 5.54 -8.94
CA ASN A 223 5.80 5.15 -7.60
C ASN A 223 7.26 4.67 -7.61
N PHE A 224 7.68 3.89 -8.61
CA PHE A 224 9.07 3.45 -8.71
C PHE A 224 10.04 4.63 -8.90
N LYS A 225 9.71 5.57 -9.81
CA LYS A 225 10.52 6.77 -10.04
C LYS A 225 10.72 7.64 -8.80
N ARG A 226 9.78 7.63 -7.85
CA ARG A 226 9.91 8.37 -6.58
C ARG A 226 11.05 7.85 -5.69
N SER A 227 11.37 6.55 -5.77
CA SER A 227 12.35 5.89 -4.90
C SER A 227 13.76 5.83 -5.45
N ILE A 228 13.99 6.31 -6.67
CA ILE A 228 15.29 6.30 -7.33
C ILE A 228 15.78 7.72 -7.64
N PRO A 229 17.09 7.95 -7.76
CA PRO A 229 17.64 9.26 -8.15
C PRO A 229 17.08 9.72 -9.50
N LYS A 230 16.82 11.02 -9.64
CA LYS A 230 16.41 11.61 -10.92
C LYS A 230 17.41 11.28 -12.02
N GLY A 231 16.92 10.94 -13.20
CA GLY A 231 17.75 10.59 -14.35
C GLY A 231 18.25 9.13 -14.37
N THR A 232 17.98 8.33 -13.34
CA THR A 232 18.29 6.89 -13.37
C THR A 232 17.49 6.21 -14.48
N LYS A 233 18.21 5.56 -15.41
CA LYS A 233 17.60 4.75 -16.47
C LYS A 233 17.35 3.33 -15.98
N PHE A 234 16.25 2.74 -16.40
CA PHE A 234 15.88 1.38 -15.99
C PHE A 234 14.99 0.71 -17.06
N ASP A 235 15.04 -0.60 -17.12
CA ASP A 235 14.14 -1.43 -17.90
C ASP A 235 13.25 -2.23 -16.93
N LEU A 236 11.92 -2.18 -17.12
CA LEU A 236 10.94 -2.96 -16.38
C LEU A 236 10.13 -3.82 -17.34
N LYS A 237 10.09 -5.13 -17.08
CA LYS A 237 9.32 -6.12 -17.84
C LYS A 237 8.16 -6.65 -17.00
N ILE A 238 6.97 -6.11 -17.22
CA ILE A 238 5.73 -6.58 -16.61
C ILE A 238 5.04 -7.47 -17.62
N THR A 239 5.30 -8.78 -17.53
CA THR A 239 4.97 -9.73 -18.59
C THR A 239 3.56 -10.31 -18.50
N THR A 240 2.93 -10.29 -17.32
CA THR A 240 1.63 -10.95 -17.13
C THR A 240 0.83 -10.24 -16.07
N LEU A 241 -0.34 -9.77 -16.44
CA LEU A 241 -1.31 -9.22 -15.49
C LEU A 241 -2.04 -10.37 -14.76
N PRO A 242 -2.31 -10.23 -13.46
CA PRO A 242 -3.17 -11.16 -12.74
C PRO A 242 -4.60 -11.19 -13.32
N ARG A 243 -5.28 -12.33 -13.18
CA ARG A 243 -6.64 -12.56 -13.73
C ARG A 243 -7.70 -11.57 -13.26
N GLU A 244 -7.52 -10.91 -12.14
CA GLU A 244 -8.42 -9.85 -11.68
C GLU A 244 -8.50 -8.67 -12.66
N TYR A 245 -7.49 -8.45 -13.50
CA TYR A 245 -7.48 -7.40 -14.52
C TYR A 245 -8.28 -7.76 -15.76
N ASP A 246 -8.55 -9.05 -15.99
CA ASP A 246 -9.47 -9.48 -17.06
C ASP A 246 -10.86 -8.90 -16.82
N PHE A 247 -11.32 -8.81 -15.56
CA PHE A 247 -12.59 -8.15 -15.22
C PHE A 247 -12.65 -6.70 -15.72
N ILE A 248 -11.55 -5.96 -15.62
CA ILE A 248 -11.49 -4.58 -16.11
C ILE A 248 -11.55 -4.56 -17.64
N LYS A 249 -10.72 -5.39 -18.31
CA LYS A 249 -10.63 -5.47 -19.78
C LYS A 249 -11.91 -5.97 -20.43
N ASP A 250 -12.62 -6.89 -19.80
CA ASP A 250 -13.90 -7.41 -20.31
C ASP A 250 -15.02 -6.35 -20.29
N ASN A 251 -14.86 -5.29 -19.49
CA ASN A 251 -15.89 -4.27 -19.32
C ASN A 251 -15.55 -2.90 -19.94
N ILE A 252 -14.28 -2.67 -20.28
CA ILE A 252 -13.82 -1.43 -20.93
C ILE A 252 -12.66 -1.70 -21.86
N ASN A 253 -12.54 -0.88 -22.90
CA ASN A 253 -11.35 -0.90 -23.75
C ASN A 253 -10.21 -0.16 -23.06
N ILE A 254 -9.20 -0.89 -22.56
CA ILE A 254 -8.05 -0.35 -21.86
C ILE A 254 -6.82 -1.23 -22.15
N THR A 255 -5.70 -0.61 -22.42
CA THR A 255 -4.43 -1.29 -22.68
C THR A 255 -3.72 -1.70 -21.37
N ASP A 256 -2.82 -2.67 -21.44
CA ASP A 256 -1.98 -3.06 -20.30
C ASP A 256 -1.12 -1.90 -19.80
N MET A 257 -0.67 -1.03 -20.71
CA MET A 257 0.12 0.14 -20.36
C MET A 257 -0.68 1.14 -19.51
N GLU A 258 -1.90 1.48 -19.94
CA GLU A 258 -2.80 2.35 -19.17
C GLU A 258 -3.13 1.76 -17.80
N LEU A 259 -3.31 0.44 -17.70
CA LEU A 259 -3.50 -0.22 -16.41
C LEU A 259 -2.30 -0.03 -15.47
N THR A 260 -1.05 -0.03 -15.99
CA THR A 260 0.14 0.22 -15.17
C THR A 260 0.27 1.64 -14.64
N GLU A 261 -0.49 2.60 -15.19
CA GLU A 261 -0.55 3.98 -14.71
C GLU A 261 -1.58 4.18 -13.59
N ILE A 262 -2.54 3.25 -13.46
CA ILE A 262 -3.63 3.33 -12.47
C ILE A 262 -3.41 2.36 -11.32
N PHE A 263 -2.98 1.15 -11.63
CA PHE A 263 -2.96 0.00 -10.73
C PHE A 263 -1.57 -0.56 -10.47
N ASN A 264 -1.50 -1.44 -9.48
CA ASN A 264 -0.28 -2.18 -9.15
C ASN A 264 0.06 -3.33 -10.13
N CYS A 265 -0.87 -3.71 -11.01
CA CYS A 265 -0.72 -4.76 -12.02
C CYS A 265 -0.07 -6.05 -11.49
N GLY A 266 -0.43 -6.44 -10.27
CA GLY A 266 0.10 -7.65 -9.63
C GLY A 266 1.41 -7.47 -8.87
N ILE A 267 1.98 -6.26 -8.85
CA ILE A 267 3.24 -5.94 -8.17
C ILE A 267 2.96 -4.83 -7.15
N GLY A 268 2.89 -5.16 -5.87
CA GLY A 268 2.56 -4.18 -4.85
C GLY A 268 3.77 -3.58 -4.13
N MET A 269 4.97 -4.18 -4.28
CA MET A 269 6.22 -3.64 -3.78
C MET A 269 7.34 -3.90 -4.79
N ILE A 270 8.19 -2.91 -5.04
CA ILE A 270 9.39 -3.05 -5.86
C ILE A 270 10.61 -2.74 -4.99
N PHE A 271 11.71 -3.45 -5.22
CA PHE A 271 12.98 -3.15 -4.58
C PHE A 271 14.17 -3.40 -5.49
N ILE A 272 15.31 -2.75 -5.20
CA ILE A 272 16.55 -2.84 -5.96
C ILE A 272 17.63 -3.50 -5.12
N ILE A 273 18.39 -4.43 -5.73
CA ILE A 273 19.54 -5.08 -5.12
C ILE A 273 20.74 -5.06 -6.05
N ASN A 274 21.92 -5.26 -5.49
CA ASN A 274 23.11 -5.57 -6.32
C ASN A 274 22.98 -6.99 -6.92
N LYS A 275 23.39 -7.17 -8.17
CA LYS A 275 23.34 -8.44 -8.91
C LYS A 275 23.97 -9.62 -8.14
N LYS A 276 25.04 -9.40 -7.37
CA LYS A 276 25.69 -10.44 -6.53
C LYS A 276 24.76 -11.04 -5.45
N ASN A 277 23.67 -10.36 -5.10
CA ASN A 277 22.70 -10.82 -4.11
C ASN A 277 21.49 -11.54 -4.74
N TYR A 278 21.49 -11.77 -6.04
CA TYR A 278 20.40 -12.40 -6.79
C TYR A 278 19.87 -13.69 -6.15
N SER A 279 20.77 -14.60 -5.79
CA SER A 279 20.43 -15.91 -5.22
C SER A 279 19.65 -15.85 -3.91
N LYS A 280 19.75 -14.74 -3.17
CA LYS A 280 19.03 -14.54 -1.89
C LYS A 280 17.54 -14.32 -2.08
N PHE A 281 17.11 -13.85 -3.26
CA PHE A 281 15.75 -13.40 -3.50
C PHE A 281 15.01 -14.21 -4.55
N ILE A 282 15.67 -14.69 -5.59
CA ILE A 282 15.01 -15.31 -6.76
C ILE A 282 14.23 -16.61 -6.43
N LYS A 283 14.64 -17.36 -5.41
CA LYS A 283 13.96 -18.59 -5.01
C LYS A 283 12.78 -18.37 -4.07
N ARG A 284 12.51 -17.12 -3.67
CA ARG A 284 11.39 -16.80 -2.76
C ARG A 284 10.08 -16.77 -3.54
N ASN A 285 9.09 -17.48 -3.03
CA ASN A 285 7.73 -17.36 -3.52
C ASN A 285 7.28 -15.89 -3.44
N LEU A 286 6.49 -15.44 -4.41
CA LEU A 286 6.00 -14.07 -4.57
C LEU A 286 7.04 -13.03 -5.03
N PHE A 287 8.34 -13.37 -5.15
CA PHE A 287 9.38 -12.45 -5.61
C PHE A 287 9.72 -12.76 -7.06
N ASN A 288 9.67 -11.77 -7.94
CA ASN A 288 9.99 -11.91 -9.35
C ASN A 288 11.08 -10.90 -9.73
N LEU A 289 12.05 -11.34 -10.52
CA LEU A 289 12.94 -10.43 -11.23
C LEU A 289 12.12 -9.75 -12.34
N ILE A 290 12.01 -8.43 -12.30
CA ILE A 290 11.19 -7.65 -13.23
C ILE A 290 11.97 -6.63 -14.03
N GLY A 291 13.29 -6.53 -13.85
CA GLY A 291 14.10 -5.60 -14.62
C GLY A 291 15.48 -5.34 -14.04
N GLU A 292 16.14 -4.33 -14.61
CA GLU A 292 17.47 -3.89 -14.20
C GLU A 292 17.66 -2.38 -14.39
N ILE A 293 18.65 -1.83 -13.69
CA ILE A 293 19.13 -0.45 -13.87
C ILE A 293 20.12 -0.42 -15.04
N THR A 294 19.86 0.45 -16.04
CA THR A 294 20.59 0.52 -17.30
C THR A 294 21.49 1.76 -17.44
#